data_81387e7d8134ff2126e227e2173d8e51
#
_entry.id   81387e7d8134ff2126e227e2173d8e51
#
_cell.length_a   1.000
_cell.length_b   1.000
_cell.length_c   1.000
_cell.angle_alpha   90.00
_cell.angle_beta   90.00
_cell.angle_gamma   90.00
#
_symmetry.space_group_name_H-M   'P 1'
#
loop_
_entity.id
_entity.type
_entity.pdbx_description
1 polymer ?
#
loop_
_entity_poly.entity_id
_entity_poly.type
_entity_poly.pdbx_seq_one_letter_code
_entity_poly.pdbx_strand_id
1 'polypeptide(L)'
;MATRELILDGVPVLMYHGVAASAPATVDARELKYWVTTTAFRRHLVQIRLVGLKTGRLDDLRNAGVVLTFDDGRASDYETALPVLSQAGALAEFFVNTATVGQPGHLTWSQIAEMQRAGMSFQSHGHDHVVLLGLAPKLLDHQLRTSKHLLEDRLGRSVDFVAAPYGLLDRRVVAAALEAGYRAVCTSWSWPAQPGERTVNRVAIYAHTSEAQFAAILRQRPAGYLPELARTALGFVPKRVMLKVRPGRLGVQCDVRTA
;
A
#
# COMPACT_ATOMS: atom_id res chain seq x y z
N MET A 1 -6.61 37.97 -14.52
CA MET A 1 -6.48 36.69 -15.24
C MET A 1 -6.50 35.59 -14.21
N ALA A 2 -7.52 34.73 -14.19
CA ALA A 2 -7.53 33.55 -13.31
C ALA A 2 -6.45 32.59 -13.82
N THR A 3 -5.41 32.34 -13.05
CA THR A 3 -4.41 31.30 -13.32
C THR A 3 -5.15 29.97 -13.40
N ARG A 4 -5.19 29.38 -14.60
CA ARG A 4 -5.78 28.04 -14.79
C ARG A 4 -4.99 27.08 -13.93
N GLU A 5 -5.61 26.58 -12.88
CA GLU A 5 -4.97 25.69 -11.92
C GLU A 5 -4.62 24.38 -12.62
N LEU A 6 -3.35 23.95 -12.49
CA LEU A 6 -2.88 22.71 -13.09
C LEU A 6 -3.48 21.52 -12.33
N ILE A 7 -4.21 20.68 -13.08
CA ILE A 7 -4.76 19.40 -12.61
C ILE A 7 -3.97 18.27 -13.26
N LEU A 8 -3.50 17.31 -12.45
CA LEU A 8 -2.80 16.13 -12.93
C LEU A 8 -3.82 15.11 -13.46
N ASP A 9 -3.43 14.39 -14.50
CA ASP A 9 -4.23 13.29 -15.04
C ASP A 9 -4.00 11.99 -14.24
N GLY A 10 -5.01 11.10 -14.18
CA GLY A 10 -4.96 9.80 -13.50
C GLY A 10 -5.90 9.68 -12.31
N VAL A 11 -5.68 8.73 -11.44
CA VAL A 11 -6.50 8.42 -10.26
C VAL A 11 -5.66 8.49 -8.99
N PRO A 12 -6.11 9.20 -7.94
CA PRO A 12 -5.45 9.16 -6.64
C PRO A 12 -5.55 7.76 -6.03
N VAL A 13 -4.42 7.10 -5.80
CA VAL A 13 -4.34 5.85 -5.03
C VAL A 13 -3.64 6.16 -3.72
N LEU A 14 -4.39 6.10 -2.61
CA LEU A 14 -3.94 6.47 -1.28
C LEU A 14 -3.37 5.25 -0.56
N MET A 15 -2.17 5.36 -0.01
CA MET A 15 -1.50 4.27 0.70
C MET A 15 -1.45 4.57 2.19
N TYR A 16 -2.20 3.81 2.97
CA TYR A 16 -2.19 3.76 4.43
C TYR A 16 -1.40 2.55 4.93
N HIS A 17 -1.11 2.52 6.22
CA HIS A 17 -0.58 1.35 6.93
C HIS A 17 -1.43 1.11 8.19
N GLY A 18 -1.13 1.77 9.31
CA GLY A 18 -1.91 1.62 10.54
C GLY A 18 -2.95 2.71 10.73
N VAL A 19 -4.13 2.32 11.21
CA VAL A 19 -5.19 3.25 11.67
C VAL A 19 -5.62 2.86 13.07
N ALA A 20 -5.43 3.75 14.05
CA ALA A 20 -5.83 3.52 15.44
C ALA A 20 -6.11 4.84 16.16
N ALA A 21 -6.71 4.80 17.36
CA ALA A 21 -6.87 6.01 18.18
C ALA A 21 -5.50 6.63 18.54
N SER A 22 -4.52 5.76 18.83
CA SER A 22 -3.10 6.07 18.97
C SER A 22 -2.28 4.90 18.44
N ALA A 23 -1.05 5.15 17.99
CA ALA A 23 -0.14 4.06 17.61
C ALA A 23 0.10 3.13 18.81
N PRO A 24 0.11 1.79 18.61
CA PRO A 24 0.45 0.85 19.67
C PRO A 24 1.83 1.16 20.26
N ALA A 25 1.99 0.95 21.59
CA ALA A 25 3.26 1.21 22.28
C ALA A 25 4.44 0.35 21.77
N THR A 26 4.13 -0.76 21.11
CA THR A 26 5.12 -1.67 20.50
C THR A 26 5.64 -1.22 19.13
N VAL A 27 5.08 -0.15 18.58
CA VAL A 27 5.48 0.38 17.25
C VAL A 27 6.83 1.09 17.35
N ASP A 28 7.75 0.73 16.45
CA ASP A 28 9.05 1.41 16.34
C ASP A 28 8.84 2.91 16.02
N ALA A 29 9.65 3.78 16.63
CA ALA A 29 9.56 5.22 16.44
C ALA A 29 9.64 5.63 14.96
N ARG A 30 10.38 4.87 14.13
CA ARG A 30 10.47 5.11 12.68
C ARG A 30 9.18 4.82 11.93
N GLU A 31 8.28 4.00 12.49
CA GLU A 31 7.00 3.62 11.91
C GLU A 31 5.84 4.50 12.39
N LEU A 32 6.00 5.27 13.48
CA LEU A 32 4.94 6.12 14.02
C LEU A 32 4.30 7.04 12.97
N LYS A 33 5.09 7.54 12.02
CA LYS A 33 4.59 8.38 10.93
C LYS A 33 3.54 7.70 10.04
N TYR A 34 3.51 6.37 9.99
CA TYR A 34 2.56 5.58 9.18
C TYR A 34 1.25 5.29 9.93
N TRP A 35 1.14 5.69 11.21
CA TRP A 35 -0.05 5.48 12.02
C TRP A 35 -0.95 6.71 11.98
N VAL A 36 -1.99 6.63 11.16
CA VAL A 36 -3.00 7.68 11.05
C VAL A 36 -4.03 7.51 12.16
N THR A 37 -4.41 8.61 12.83
CA THR A 37 -5.44 8.51 13.88
C THR A 37 -6.81 8.19 13.28
N THR A 38 -7.64 7.42 14.02
CA THR A 38 -9.01 7.11 13.61
C THR A 38 -9.80 8.38 13.28
N THR A 39 -9.58 9.46 14.04
CA THR A 39 -10.22 10.76 13.80
C THR A 39 -9.78 11.36 12.45
N ALA A 40 -8.48 11.34 12.14
CA ALA A 40 -7.98 11.82 10.85
C ALA A 40 -8.51 10.95 9.69
N PHE A 41 -8.50 9.62 9.86
CA PHE A 41 -9.03 8.72 8.84
C PHE A 41 -10.52 8.96 8.55
N ARG A 42 -11.35 9.17 9.59
CA ARG A 42 -12.75 9.57 9.40
C ARG A 42 -12.89 10.88 8.62
N ARG A 43 -12.06 11.88 8.92
CA ARG A 43 -12.04 13.16 8.18
C ARG A 43 -11.65 12.96 6.72
N HIS A 44 -10.69 12.09 6.43
CA HIS A 44 -10.30 11.75 5.05
C HIS A 44 -11.49 11.19 4.26
N LEU A 45 -12.27 10.26 4.82
CA LEU A 45 -13.45 9.71 4.17
C LEU A 45 -14.55 10.77 3.96
N VAL A 46 -14.74 11.67 4.93
CA VAL A 46 -15.64 12.82 4.78
C VAL A 46 -15.19 13.73 3.63
N GLN A 47 -13.88 14.06 3.55
CA GLN A 47 -13.34 14.89 2.47
C GLN A 47 -13.52 14.24 1.09
N ILE A 48 -13.28 12.92 0.96
CA ILE A 48 -13.52 12.17 -0.28
C ILE A 48 -14.96 12.35 -0.74
N ARG A 49 -15.92 12.18 0.18
CA ARG A 49 -17.35 12.37 -0.11
C ARG A 49 -17.70 13.83 -0.48
N LEU A 50 -17.13 14.81 0.24
CA LEU A 50 -17.40 16.24 0.00
C LEU A 50 -16.90 16.73 -1.36
N VAL A 51 -15.82 16.15 -1.90
CA VAL A 51 -15.35 16.46 -3.26
C VAL A 51 -16.06 15.63 -4.33
N GLY A 52 -17.08 14.83 -3.97
CA GLY A 52 -17.88 14.04 -4.90
C GLY A 52 -17.21 12.78 -5.44
N LEU A 53 -16.08 12.35 -4.84
CA LEU A 53 -15.39 11.14 -5.26
C LEU A 53 -16.01 9.90 -4.59
N LYS A 54 -15.99 8.78 -5.33
CA LYS A 54 -16.32 7.46 -4.81
C LYS A 54 -15.07 6.62 -4.69
N THR A 55 -14.97 5.85 -3.60
CA THR A 55 -13.91 4.85 -3.48
C THR A 55 -14.16 3.71 -4.47
N GLY A 56 -13.09 3.28 -5.13
CA GLY A 56 -13.12 2.20 -6.11
C GLY A 56 -12.05 1.15 -5.83
N ARG A 57 -11.80 0.31 -6.81
CA ARG A 57 -10.84 -0.80 -6.77
C ARG A 57 -9.74 -0.63 -7.81
N LEU A 58 -8.62 -1.29 -7.59
CA LEU A 58 -7.48 -1.28 -8.53
C LEU A 58 -7.81 -1.98 -9.84
N ASP A 59 -8.65 -3.02 -9.82
CA ASP A 59 -9.07 -3.75 -11.02
C ASP A 59 -10.01 -2.94 -11.91
N ASP A 60 -10.66 -1.92 -11.36
CA ASP A 60 -11.53 -0.97 -12.09
C ASP A 60 -11.06 0.49 -11.91
N LEU A 61 -9.76 0.72 -12.03
CA LEU A 61 -9.14 2.02 -11.81
C LEU A 61 -9.72 3.12 -12.73
N ARG A 62 -10.21 2.77 -13.92
CA ARG A 62 -10.82 3.73 -14.89
C ARG A 62 -12.09 4.39 -14.34
N ASN A 63 -12.86 3.67 -13.54
CA ASN A 63 -14.13 4.13 -12.96
C ASN A 63 -13.98 4.57 -11.50
N ALA A 64 -12.80 4.39 -10.90
CA ALA A 64 -12.54 4.80 -9.54
C ALA A 64 -12.35 6.32 -9.44
N GLY A 65 -13.01 6.97 -8.50
CA GLY A 65 -12.71 8.37 -8.14
C GLY A 65 -11.45 8.49 -7.29
N VAL A 66 -11.25 7.52 -6.40
CA VAL A 66 -10.08 7.36 -5.53
C VAL A 66 -9.98 5.91 -5.10
N VAL A 67 -8.77 5.38 -4.90
CA VAL A 67 -8.58 4.04 -4.33
C VAL A 67 -7.87 4.17 -2.99
N LEU A 68 -8.40 3.46 -1.98
CA LEU A 68 -7.78 3.34 -0.66
C LEU A 68 -7.01 2.03 -0.60
N THR A 69 -5.74 2.07 -0.24
CA THR A 69 -4.92 0.87 -0.04
C THR A 69 -4.30 0.87 1.35
N PHE A 70 -4.16 -0.31 1.95
CA PHE A 70 -3.54 -0.52 3.26
C PHE A 70 -2.45 -1.57 3.11
N ASP A 71 -1.24 -1.28 3.58
CA ASP A 71 -0.12 -2.20 3.52
C ASP A 71 0.10 -2.91 4.87
N ASP A 72 0.82 -4.03 4.85
CA ASP A 72 1.27 -4.86 5.94
C ASP A 72 0.25 -5.85 6.53
N GLY A 73 -1.06 -5.70 6.29
CA GLY A 73 -2.08 -6.58 6.87
C GLY A 73 -2.10 -6.53 8.41
N ARG A 74 -2.13 -5.34 8.98
CA ARG A 74 -2.09 -5.11 10.43
C ARG A 74 -3.42 -5.46 11.09
N ALA A 75 -3.44 -5.86 12.36
CA ALA A 75 -4.66 -6.12 13.12
C ALA A 75 -5.60 -4.90 13.16
N SER A 76 -5.05 -3.67 13.14
CA SER A 76 -5.80 -2.42 13.07
C SER A 76 -6.66 -2.27 11.80
N ASP A 77 -6.36 -3.02 10.75
CA ASP A 77 -7.15 -3.01 9.51
C ASP A 77 -8.54 -3.61 9.75
N TYR A 78 -8.62 -4.66 10.57
CA TYR A 78 -9.89 -5.26 11.00
C TYR A 78 -10.51 -4.51 12.18
N GLU A 79 -9.73 -4.23 13.21
CA GLU A 79 -10.22 -3.69 14.48
C GLU A 79 -10.71 -2.24 14.36
N THR A 80 -10.08 -1.45 13.48
CA THR A 80 -10.33 0.00 13.38
C THR A 80 -10.72 0.44 11.99
N ALA A 81 -9.93 0.07 10.94
CA ALA A 81 -10.20 0.59 9.60
C ALA A 81 -11.51 0.03 9.03
N LEU A 82 -11.77 -1.28 9.14
CA LEU A 82 -12.97 -1.91 8.62
C LEU A 82 -14.27 -1.28 9.15
N PRO A 83 -14.47 -1.09 10.47
CA PRO A 83 -15.70 -0.45 10.98
C PRO A 83 -15.90 0.96 10.43
N VAL A 84 -14.82 1.73 10.28
CA VAL A 84 -14.88 3.10 9.75
C VAL A 84 -15.20 3.10 8.26
N LEU A 85 -14.59 2.21 7.48
CA LEU A 85 -14.89 2.03 6.06
C LEU A 85 -16.34 1.60 5.84
N SER A 86 -16.81 0.59 6.59
CA SER A 86 -18.17 0.08 6.49
C SER A 86 -19.20 1.16 6.82
N GLN A 87 -18.98 1.95 7.87
CA GLN A 87 -19.85 3.07 8.24
C GLN A 87 -19.92 4.13 7.14
N ALA A 88 -18.83 4.34 6.42
CA ALA A 88 -18.76 5.30 5.31
C ALA A 88 -19.24 4.74 3.97
N GLY A 89 -19.53 3.44 3.87
CA GLY A 89 -19.80 2.75 2.60
C GLY A 89 -18.62 2.78 1.65
N ALA A 90 -17.39 2.82 2.19
CA ALA A 90 -16.16 2.96 1.42
C ALA A 90 -15.51 1.60 1.16
N LEU A 91 -14.96 1.42 -0.06
CA LEU A 91 -14.18 0.26 -0.45
C LEU A 91 -12.68 0.51 -0.22
N ALA A 92 -11.93 -0.57 0.05
CA ALA A 92 -10.48 -0.52 0.19
C ALA A 92 -9.83 -1.84 -0.28
N GLU A 93 -8.54 -1.76 -0.60
CA GLU A 93 -7.66 -2.89 -0.93
C GLU A 93 -6.62 -3.06 0.17
N PHE A 94 -6.40 -4.28 0.63
CA PHE A 94 -5.45 -4.61 1.69
C PHE A 94 -4.32 -5.47 1.13
N PHE A 95 -3.10 -4.97 1.21
CA PHE A 95 -1.90 -5.68 0.78
C PHE A 95 -1.28 -6.43 1.96
N VAL A 96 -1.30 -7.76 1.92
CA VAL A 96 -0.92 -8.63 3.04
C VAL A 96 0.36 -9.39 2.75
N ASN A 97 1.22 -9.49 3.77
CA ASN A 97 2.35 -10.39 3.80
C ASN A 97 1.87 -11.76 4.28
N THR A 98 1.95 -12.78 3.46
CA THR A 98 1.33 -14.06 3.78
C THR A 98 1.98 -14.80 4.95
N ALA A 99 3.28 -14.58 5.21
CA ALA A 99 3.98 -15.16 6.36
C ALA A 99 3.60 -14.53 7.72
N THR A 100 3.07 -13.29 7.70
CA THR A 100 2.69 -12.60 8.94
C THR A 100 1.23 -12.83 9.33
N VAL A 101 0.40 -13.40 8.44
CA VAL A 101 -1.01 -13.67 8.73
C VAL A 101 -1.13 -14.66 9.92
N GLY A 102 -1.86 -14.23 10.95
CA GLY A 102 -2.02 -14.97 12.20
C GLY A 102 -0.93 -14.68 13.24
N GLN A 103 0.08 -13.91 12.92
CA GLN A 103 1.07 -13.45 13.89
C GLN A 103 0.52 -12.31 14.76
N PRO A 104 1.02 -12.13 15.99
CA PRO A 104 0.61 -11.02 16.84
C PRO A 104 0.71 -9.66 16.12
N GLY A 105 -0.35 -8.85 16.19
CA GLY A 105 -0.42 -7.53 15.55
C GLY A 105 -0.79 -7.54 14.06
N HIS A 106 -1.05 -8.72 13.48
CA HIS A 106 -1.47 -8.87 12.09
C HIS A 106 -2.85 -9.53 11.98
N LEU A 107 -3.44 -9.42 10.80
CA LEU A 107 -4.72 -10.06 10.46
C LEU A 107 -4.61 -11.58 10.55
N THR A 108 -5.70 -12.22 10.99
CA THR A 108 -5.89 -13.66 10.87
C THR A 108 -6.65 -13.99 9.57
N TRP A 109 -6.56 -15.25 9.11
CA TRP A 109 -7.32 -15.69 7.92
C TRP A 109 -8.83 -15.56 8.11
N SER A 110 -9.37 -15.74 9.33
CA SER A 110 -10.79 -15.53 9.61
C SER A 110 -11.21 -14.06 9.47
N GLN A 111 -10.38 -13.13 9.98
CA GLN A 111 -10.60 -11.70 9.81
C GLN A 111 -10.55 -11.28 8.35
N ILE A 112 -9.57 -11.78 7.58
CA ILE A 112 -9.49 -11.55 6.13
C ILE A 112 -10.78 -12.00 5.42
N ALA A 113 -11.28 -13.20 5.74
CA ALA A 113 -12.53 -13.71 5.17
C ALA A 113 -13.75 -12.87 5.56
N GLU A 114 -13.80 -12.34 6.78
CA GLU A 114 -14.88 -11.42 7.21
C GLU A 114 -14.80 -10.07 6.49
N MET A 115 -13.62 -9.49 6.38
CA MET A 115 -13.39 -8.25 5.63
C MET A 115 -13.75 -8.43 4.14
N GLN A 116 -13.44 -9.58 3.54
CA GLN A 116 -13.83 -9.88 2.16
C GLN A 116 -15.34 -9.95 2.00
N ARG A 117 -16.06 -10.59 2.94
CA ARG A 117 -17.55 -10.61 2.96
C ARG A 117 -18.14 -9.21 3.15
N ALA A 118 -17.46 -8.33 3.86
CA ALA A 118 -17.81 -6.92 4.00
C ALA A 118 -17.47 -6.07 2.76
N GLY A 119 -16.97 -6.68 1.68
CA GLY A 119 -16.70 -6.03 0.41
C GLY A 119 -15.27 -5.51 0.24
N MET A 120 -14.36 -5.76 1.17
CA MET A 120 -12.95 -5.39 1.05
C MET A 120 -12.22 -6.34 0.08
N SER A 121 -11.15 -5.89 -0.55
CA SER A 121 -10.31 -6.68 -1.45
C SER A 121 -8.93 -6.90 -0.85
N PHE A 122 -8.31 -8.04 -1.19
CA PHE A 122 -7.00 -8.41 -0.69
C PHE A 122 -6.03 -8.66 -1.82
N GLN A 123 -4.81 -8.16 -1.66
CA GLN A 123 -3.72 -8.21 -2.62
C GLN A 123 -2.41 -8.60 -1.91
N SER A 124 -1.37 -8.89 -2.69
CA SER A 124 -0.10 -9.35 -2.15
C SER A 124 0.81 -8.20 -1.71
N HIS A 125 1.45 -8.35 -0.55
CA HIS A 125 2.60 -7.55 -0.12
C HIS A 125 3.90 -8.39 -0.04
N GLY A 126 4.00 -9.43 -0.88
CA GLY A 126 5.04 -10.46 -0.80
C GLY A 126 4.77 -11.50 0.29
N HIS A 127 5.73 -12.43 0.48
CA HIS A 127 5.60 -13.48 1.48
C HIS A 127 6.13 -13.02 2.84
N ASP A 128 7.43 -12.71 2.95
CA ASP A 128 8.13 -12.46 4.21
C ASP A 128 8.35 -10.97 4.54
N HIS A 129 7.73 -10.05 3.82
CA HIS A 129 7.96 -8.60 3.95
C HIS A 129 9.43 -8.19 3.74
N VAL A 130 10.13 -8.85 2.84
CA VAL A 130 11.54 -8.55 2.52
C VAL A 130 11.66 -7.55 1.37
N VAL A 131 12.77 -6.84 1.31
CA VAL A 131 13.10 -5.98 0.16
C VAL A 131 13.28 -6.85 -1.08
N LEU A 132 12.41 -6.68 -2.08
CA LEU A 132 12.45 -7.45 -3.33
C LEU A 132 13.62 -7.06 -4.24
N LEU A 133 14.03 -5.79 -4.16
CA LEU A 133 15.17 -5.26 -4.92
C LEU A 133 16.46 -5.96 -4.50
N GLY A 134 17.17 -6.55 -5.46
CA GLY A 134 18.47 -7.22 -5.22
C GLY A 134 18.36 -8.68 -4.78
N LEU A 135 17.17 -9.26 -4.56
CA LEU A 135 17.03 -10.68 -4.29
C LEU A 135 17.55 -11.54 -5.45
N ALA A 136 18.12 -12.69 -5.14
CA ALA A 136 18.42 -13.71 -6.15
C ALA A 136 17.13 -14.14 -6.88
N PRO A 137 17.20 -14.51 -8.18
CA PRO A 137 15.99 -14.82 -8.97
C PRO A 137 15.06 -15.85 -8.32
N LYS A 138 15.60 -16.94 -7.77
CA LYS A 138 14.81 -17.98 -7.08
C LYS A 138 14.08 -17.46 -5.83
N LEU A 139 14.72 -16.58 -5.05
CA LEU A 139 14.11 -15.99 -3.86
C LEU A 139 13.03 -14.97 -4.24
N LEU A 140 13.28 -14.16 -5.28
CA LEU A 140 12.28 -13.23 -5.78
C LEU A 140 11.04 -13.97 -6.29
N ASP A 141 11.22 -15.02 -7.07
CA ASP A 141 10.14 -15.87 -7.57
C ASP A 141 9.35 -16.50 -6.41
N HIS A 142 10.05 -17.03 -5.39
CA HIS A 142 9.42 -17.56 -4.18
C HIS A 142 8.56 -16.51 -3.47
N GLN A 143 9.08 -15.29 -3.22
CA GLN A 143 8.32 -14.22 -2.58
C GLN A 143 7.03 -13.88 -3.32
N LEU A 144 7.10 -13.83 -4.65
CA LEU A 144 5.98 -13.43 -5.48
C LEU A 144 4.96 -14.56 -5.67
N ARG A 145 5.39 -15.77 -6.04
CA ARG A 145 4.47 -16.88 -6.31
C ARG A 145 3.86 -17.46 -5.04
N THR A 146 4.65 -17.62 -3.96
CA THR A 146 4.12 -18.17 -2.71
C THR A 146 3.03 -17.27 -2.14
N SER A 147 3.26 -15.95 -2.13
CA SER A 147 2.25 -15.01 -1.63
C SER A 147 0.99 -15.01 -2.50
N LYS A 148 1.15 -15.02 -3.83
CA LYS A 148 0.02 -15.08 -4.77
C LYS A 148 -0.82 -16.34 -4.58
N HIS A 149 -0.21 -17.51 -4.67
CA HIS A 149 -0.91 -18.80 -4.59
C HIS A 149 -1.61 -18.96 -3.23
N LEU A 150 -0.91 -18.64 -2.12
CA LEU A 150 -1.50 -18.78 -0.80
C LEU A 150 -2.70 -17.85 -0.60
N LEU A 151 -2.64 -16.61 -1.11
CA LEU A 151 -3.79 -15.70 -1.07
C LEU A 151 -4.94 -16.21 -1.96
N GLU A 152 -4.66 -16.62 -3.19
CA GLU A 152 -5.68 -17.12 -4.12
C GLU A 152 -6.39 -18.36 -3.56
N ASP A 153 -5.64 -19.30 -2.99
CA ASP A 153 -6.19 -20.51 -2.33
C ASP A 153 -7.11 -20.15 -1.16
N ARG A 154 -6.73 -19.15 -0.35
CA ARG A 154 -7.50 -18.74 0.83
C ARG A 154 -8.68 -17.83 0.51
N LEU A 155 -8.57 -17.01 -0.53
CA LEU A 155 -9.60 -16.04 -0.91
C LEU A 155 -10.62 -16.60 -1.92
N GLY A 156 -10.26 -17.68 -2.63
CA GLY A 156 -11.08 -18.24 -3.72
C GLY A 156 -11.24 -17.30 -4.92
N ARG A 157 -10.30 -16.37 -5.13
CA ARG A 157 -10.33 -15.38 -6.20
C ARG A 157 -8.90 -14.96 -6.62
N SER A 158 -8.77 -14.38 -7.80
CA SER A 158 -7.48 -13.90 -8.29
C SER A 158 -6.91 -12.77 -7.42
N VAL A 159 -5.58 -12.76 -7.29
CA VAL A 159 -4.78 -11.71 -6.67
C VAL A 159 -3.94 -11.07 -7.77
N ASP A 160 -4.39 -9.93 -8.24
CA ASP A 160 -3.90 -9.32 -9.47
C ASP A 160 -2.77 -8.30 -9.23
N PHE A 161 -2.63 -7.80 -7.99
CA PHE A 161 -1.68 -6.74 -7.66
C PHE A 161 -0.72 -7.18 -6.57
N VAL A 162 0.54 -6.72 -6.68
CA VAL A 162 1.52 -6.84 -5.61
C VAL A 162 2.11 -5.48 -5.29
N ALA A 163 2.17 -5.13 -4.02
CA ALA A 163 2.90 -3.95 -3.55
C ALA A 163 4.29 -4.39 -3.08
N ALA A 164 5.34 -3.73 -3.58
CA ALA A 164 6.69 -4.04 -3.17
C ALA A 164 6.96 -3.50 -1.75
N PRO A 165 7.35 -4.36 -0.77
CA PRO A 165 7.74 -3.90 0.54
C PRO A 165 8.79 -2.78 0.47
N TYR A 166 8.65 -1.77 1.32
CA TYR A 166 9.49 -0.56 1.37
C TYR A 166 9.46 0.30 0.10
N GLY A 167 8.63 -0.02 -0.92
CA GLY A 167 8.56 0.69 -2.19
C GLY A 167 9.82 0.54 -3.06
N LEU A 168 10.73 -0.37 -2.75
CA LEU A 168 11.99 -0.58 -3.47
C LEU A 168 11.81 -1.62 -4.58
N LEU A 169 11.82 -1.15 -5.81
CA LEU A 169 11.68 -2.00 -6.99
C LEU A 169 12.51 -1.48 -8.18
N ASP A 170 12.75 -2.34 -9.15
CA ASP A 170 13.34 -2.05 -10.45
C ASP A 170 12.60 -2.81 -11.56
N ARG A 171 13.07 -2.66 -12.80
CA ARG A 171 12.46 -3.35 -13.95
C ARG A 171 12.46 -4.87 -13.81
N ARG A 172 13.46 -5.45 -13.13
CA ARG A 172 13.55 -6.91 -12.91
C ARG A 172 12.45 -7.37 -11.94
N VAL A 173 12.20 -6.63 -10.86
CA VAL A 173 11.11 -6.95 -9.92
C VAL A 173 9.75 -6.87 -10.62
N VAL A 174 9.53 -5.83 -11.45
CA VAL A 174 8.28 -5.70 -12.22
C VAL A 174 8.13 -6.86 -13.19
N ALA A 175 9.16 -7.22 -13.95
CA ALA A 175 9.11 -8.35 -14.88
C ALA A 175 8.79 -9.67 -14.16
N ALA A 176 9.49 -9.97 -13.05
CA ALA A 176 9.24 -11.17 -12.26
C ALA A 176 7.81 -11.22 -11.68
N ALA A 177 7.25 -10.09 -11.26
CA ALA A 177 5.87 -10.02 -10.78
C ALA A 177 4.87 -10.35 -11.92
N LEU A 178 5.09 -9.81 -13.12
CA LEU A 178 4.25 -10.13 -14.28
C LEU A 178 4.37 -11.60 -14.68
N GLU A 179 5.58 -12.18 -14.65
CA GLU A 179 5.83 -13.60 -14.89
C GLU A 179 5.19 -14.51 -13.80
N ALA A 180 5.08 -14.01 -12.56
CA ALA A 180 4.36 -14.69 -11.50
C ALA A 180 2.83 -14.58 -11.65
N GLY A 181 2.32 -13.85 -12.66
CA GLY A 181 0.91 -13.72 -13.00
C GLY A 181 0.19 -12.54 -12.33
N TYR A 182 0.91 -11.58 -11.74
CA TYR A 182 0.31 -10.31 -11.35
C TYR A 182 0.06 -9.42 -12.56
N ARG A 183 -1.00 -8.62 -12.53
CA ARG A 183 -1.31 -7.65 -13.60
C ARG A 183 -0.46 -6.38 -13.49
N ALA A 184 -0.19 -5.94 -12.27
CA ALA A 184 0.63 -4.75 -12.02
C ALA A 184 1.29 -4.79 -10.64
N VAL A 185 2.33 -3.96 -10.49
CA VAL A 185 3.06 -3.73 -9.25
C VAL A 185 2.73 -2.35 -8.70
N CYS A 186 2.23 -2.29 -7.47
CA CYS A 186 1.98 -1.04 -6.77
C CYS A 186 3.30 -0.46 -6.22
N THR A 187 3.53 0.80 -6.52
CA THR A 187 4.73 1.55 -6.12
C THR A 187 4.44 2.45 -4.93
N SER A 188 5.47 3.07 -4.37
CA SER A 188 5.34 4.20 -3.43
C SER A 188 5.74 5.52 -4.09
N TRP A 189 5.60 5.62 -5.41
CA TRP A 189 5.87 6.83 -6.16
C TRP A 189 4.67 7.76 -6.11
N SER A 190 4.84 8.91 -5.45
CA SER A 190 3.76 9.87 -5.18
C SER A 190 3.34 10.62 -6.44
N TRP A 191 2.44 10.01 -7.22
CA TRP A 191 1.82 10.57 -8.42
C TRP A 191 0.47 9.87 -8.66
N PRO A 192 -0.49 10.50 -9.38
CA PRO A 192 -1.71 9.82 -9.79
C PRO A 192 -1.41 8.56 -10.61
N ALA A 193 -2.16 7.49 -10.37
CA ALA A 193 -2.02 6.25 -11.11
C ALA A 193 -2.70 6.35 -12.48
N GLN A 194 -2.08 5.75 -13.50
CA GLN A 194 -2.64 5.68 -14.84
C GLN A 194 -3.30 4.31 -15.07
N PRO A 195 -4.58 4.27 -15.51
CA PRO A 195 -5.23 3.01 -15.82
C PRO A 195 -4.53 2.25 -16.96
N GLY A 196 -4.31 0.96 -16.75
CA GLY A 196 -3.72 0.07 -17.76
C GLY A 196 -2.19 -0.01 -17.73
N GLU A 197 -1.51 0.72 -16.87
CA GLU A 197 -0.07 0.59 -16.67
C GLU A 197 0.28 -0.66 -15.84
N ARG A 198 1.50 -1.17 -16.06
CA ARG A 198 2.07 -2.30 -15.29
C ARG A 198 2.58 -1.90 -13.92
N THR A 199 2.59 -0.61 -13.62
CA THR A 199 2.89 -0.05 -12.31
C THR A 199 1.78 0.88 -11.88
N VAL A 200 1.35 0.77 -10.62
CA VAL A 200 0.33 1.62 -10.02
C VAL A 200 1.00 2.53 -9.00
N ASN A 201 1.07 3.80 -9.30
CA ASN A 201 1.61 4.80 -8.39
C ASN A 201 0.67 5.01 -7.20
N ARG A 202 1.24 5.19 -6.01
CA ARG A 202 0.46 5.42 -4.78
C ARG A 202 1.07 6.55 -3.97
N VAL A 203 0.23 7.39 -3.39
CA VAL A 203 0.66 8.44 -2.48
C VAL A 203 0.49 8.01 -1.03
N ALA A 204 1.59 8.01 -0.27
CA ALA A 204 1.57 7.65 1.15
C ALA A 204 0.84 8.72 1.97
N ILE A 205 -0.07 8.27 2.83
CA ILE A 205 -0.79 9.11 3.80
C ILE A 205 -0.17 8.86 5.17
N TYR A 206 0.41 9.90 5.74
CA TYR A 206 1.11 9.86 7.02
C TYR A 206 0.30 10.52 8.13
N ALA A 207 0.70 10.29 9.38
CA ALA A 207 0.14 10.95 10.55
C ALA A 207 0.20 12.49 10.45
N HIS A 208 1.18 13.02 9.74
CA HIS A 208 1.39 14.46 9.55
C HIS A 208 0.84 15.01 8.22
N THR A 209 0.16 14.20 7.40
CA THR A 209 -0.51 14.68 6.19
C THR A 209 -1.60 15.67 6.58
N SER A 210 -1.44 16.93 6.19
CA SER A 210 -2.41 17.97 6.53
C SER A 210 -3.70 17.83 5.71
N GLU A 211 -4.80 18.35 6.23
CA GLU A 211 -6.09 18.37 5.52
C GLU A 211 -5.99 19.11 4.18
N ALA A 212 -5.20 20.18 4.11
CA ALA A 212 -4.96 20.92 2.87
C ALA A 212 -4.19 20.07 1.84
N GLN A 213 -3.15 19.34 2.27
CA GLN A 213 -2.42 18.42 1.41
C GLN A 213 -3.33 17.30 0.92
N PHE A 214 -4.12 16.69 1.81
CA PHE A 214 -5.06 15.63 1.47
C PHE A 214 -6.10 16.12 0.45
N ALA A 215 -6.68 17.31 0.66
CA ALA A 215 -7.60 17.92 -0.31
C ALA A 215 -6.94 18.21 -1.67
N ALA A 216 -5.65 18.59 -1.68
CA ALA A 216 -4.91 18.79 -2.92
C ALA A 216 -4.67 17.46 -3.67
N ILE A 217 -4.39 16.35 -2.94
CA ILE A 217 -4.29 15.01 -3.52
C ILE A 217 -5.60 14.62 -4.19
N LEU A 218 -6.73 14.74 -3.49
CA LEU A 218 -8.05 14.38 -4.03
C LEU A 218 -8.43 15.19 -5.27
N ARG A 219 -8.01 16.45 -5.34
CA ARG A 219 -8.22 17.32 -6.49
C ARG A 219 -7.13 17.19 -7.56
N GLN A 220 -6.23 16.24 -7.41
CA GLN A 220 -5.12 15.97 -8.35
C GLN A 220 -4.23 17.22 -8.60
N ARG A 221 -4.03 18.02 -7.58
CA ARG A 221 -3.16 19.20 -7.64
C ARG A 221 -1.72 18.83 -7.33
N PRO A 222 -0.72 19.36 -8.06
CA PRO A 222 0.70 19.06 -7.81
C PRO A 222 1.12 19.26 -6.34
N ALA A 223 0.58 20.30 -5.69
CA ALA A 223 0.87 20.59 -4.28
C ALA A 223 0.56 19.43 -3.31
N GLY A 224 -0.36 18.52 -3.66
CA GLY A 224 -0.67 17.34 -2.87
C GLY A 224 0.40 16.25 -2.98
N TYR A 225 1.04 16.13 -4.13
CA TYR A 225 1.95 15.03 -4.46
C TYR A 225 3.42 15.38 -4.27
N LEU A 226 3.83 16.60 -4.61
CA LEU A 226 5.22 17.04 -4.62
C LEU A 226 5.97 16.84 -3.29
N PRO A 227 5.37 17.09 -2.10
CA PRO A 227 6.07 16.87 -0.83
C PRO A 227 6.50 15.41 -0.65
N GLU A 228 5.61 14.47 -0.96
CA GLU A 228 5.90 13.03 -0.82
C GLU A 228 6.76 12.51 -1.98
N LEU A 229 6.60 13.08 -3.17
CA LEU A 229 7.48 12.78 -4.30
C LEU A 229 8.93 13.16 -3.97
N ALA A 230 9.16 14.35 -3.43
CA ALA A 230 10.48 14.79 -3.01
C ALA A 230 11.06 13.88 -1.91
N ARG A 231 10.28 13.51 -0.89
CA ARG A 231 10.70 12.56 0.16
C ARG A 231 11.05 11.18 -0.40
N THR A 232 10.22 10.66 -1.30
CA THR A 232 10.45 9.37 -1.93
C THR A 232 11.72 9.39 -2.77
N ALA A 233 11.91 10.42 -3.61
CA ALA A 233 13.09 10.58 -4.43
C ALA A 233 14.37 10.73 -3.59
N LEU A 234 14.36 11.55 -2.55
CA LEU A 234 15.49 11.73 -1.62
C LEU A 234 15.79 10.47 -0.79
N GLY A 235 14.75 9.73 -0.38
CA GLY A 235 14.90 8.49 0.38
C GLY A 235 15.28 7.27 -0.46
N PHE A 236 15.02 7.27 -1.76
CA PHE A 236 15.28 6.14 -2.65
C PHE A 236 16.78 5.97 -2.96
N VAL A 237 17.50 7.08 -3.17
CA VAL A 237 18.93 7.06 -3.46
C VAL A 237 19.76 6.50 -2.29
N PRO A 238 19.64 6.97 -1.04
CA PRO A 238 20.34 6.39 0.10
C PRO A 238 20.01 4.92 0.34
N LYS A 239 18.73 4.51 0.18
CA LYS A 239 18.32 3.11 0.35
C LYS A 239 18.94 2.20 -0.70
N ARG A 240 18.99 2.60 -1.97
CA ARG A 240 19.68 1.85 -3.03
C ARG A 240 21.19 1.73 -2.79
N VAL A 241 21.82 2.80 -2.32
CA VAL A 241 23.25 2.80 -1.99
C VAL A 241 23.52 1.89 -0.80
N MET A 242 22.71 1.95 0.26
CA MET A 242 22.84 1.08 1.43
C MET A 242 22.67 -0.41 1.08
N LEU A 243 21.75 -0.77 0.18
CA LEU A 243 21.57 -2.14 -0.28
C LEU A 243 22.77 -2.65 -1.09
N LYS A 244 23.44 -1.78 -1.87
CA LYS A 244 24.68 -2.14 -2.59
C LYS A 244 25.88 -2.31 -1.66
N VAL A 245 25.95 -1.55 -0.56
CA VAL A 245 27.10 -1.54 0.37
C VAL A 245 26.94 -2.53 1.50
N ARG A 246 25.70 -2.82 1.98
CA ARG A 246 25.43 -3.76 3.08
C ARG A 246 24.03 -4.35 2.96
N PRO A 247 23.84 -5.51 2.33
CA PRO A 247 22.52 -6.13 2.14
C PRO A 247 21.78 -6.54 3.42
N GLY A 248 22.37 -6.43 4.62
CA GLY A 248 21.73 -6.86 5.88
C GLY A 248 21.32 -5.74 6.85
N ARG A 249 21.47 -4.44 6.51
CA ARG A 249 21.27 -3.33 7.49
C ARG A 249 19.89 -2.69 7.55
N LEU A 250 18.91 -3.18 6.81
CA LEU A 250 17.53 -2.65 6.88
C LEU A 250 16.61 -3.43 7.86
N GLY A 251 17.18 -4.06 8.89
CA GLY A 251 16.41 -4.74 9.93
C GLY A 251 15.80 -6.07 9.50
N VAL A 252 16.19 -6.59 8.34
CA VAL A 252 15.80 -7.91 7.88
C VAL A 252 16.86 -8.89 8.38
N GLN A 253 16.60 -9.54 9.49
CA GLN A 253 17.29 -10.78 9.82
C GLN A 253 16.86 -11.82 8.79
N CYS A 254 17.66 -11.98 7.73
CA CYS A 254 17.65 -13.21 6.95
C CYS A 254 18.27 -14.30 7.83
N ASP A 255 17.47 -14.92 8.69
CA ASP A 255 17.83 -16.21 9.27
C ASP A 255 17.76 -17.26 8.15
N VAL A 256 18.83 -17.33 7.36
CA VAL A 256 19.09 -18.49 6.52
C VAL A 256 19.59 -19.59 7.45
N ARG A 257 18.68 -20.22 8.18
CA ARG A 257 18.95 -21.55 8.73
C ARG A 257 18.64 -22.55 7.61
N THR A 258 19.75 -23.05 7.08
CA THR A 258 19.86 -24.25 6.24
C THR A 258 18.96 -25.38 6.74
N ALA A 259 18.11 -25.88 5.86
CA ALA A 259 17.75 -27.28 5.74
C ALA A 259 17.59 -27.59 4.25
#